data_5df615655e97c8f4a87e28a914d76bf1
#
_entry.id   5df615655e97c8f4a87e28a914d76bf1
#
_cell.length_a   1.000
_cell.length_b   1.000
_cell.length_c   1.000
_cell.angle_alpha   90.00
_cell.angle_beta   90.00
_cell.angle_gamma   90.00
#
_symmetry.space_group_name_H-M   'P 1'
#
loop_
_entity.id
_entity.type
_entity.pdbx_description
1 polymer ?
#
loop_
_entity_poly.entity_id
_entity_poly.type
_entity_poly.pdbx_seq_one_letter_code
_entity_poly.pdbx_strand_id
1 'polypeptide(L)'
;MNIHVQDVEKAKRDARVGLAIADGDIHPGLKDSKALHPYLAKRWQNHFDTYGLIPRHAYQAGPAYPNGNPDASRRDAYPPEGGKPGSSLPFMREQHLDPNNVELGILNPIAPTPGNAQNPDLAVALSRAINEWQVA
;
A
#
# COMPACT_ATOMS: atom_id res chain seq x y z
N MET A 1 -10.31 -22.49 38.17
CA MET A 1 -9.10 -21.76 37.75
C MET A 1 -9.50 -20.87 36.59
N ASN A 2 -9.76 -19.58 36.86
CA ASN A 2 -10.20 -18.63 35.81
C ASN A 2 -8.95 -18.06 35.15
N ILE A 3 -8.64 -18.54 33.97
CA ILE A 3 -7.59 -17.93 33.15
C ILE A 3 -8.23 -16.70 32.51
N HIS A 4 -7.71 -15.52 32.81
CA HIS A 4 -8.17 -14.28 32.19
C HIS A 4 -7.87 -14.32 30.71
N VAL A 5 -8.83 -13.86 29.88
CA VAL A 5 -8.67 -13.76 28.40
C VAL A 5 -7.39 -12.99 28.03
N GLN A 6 -7.04 -11.97 28.82
CA GLN A 6 -5.80 -11.19 28.67
C GLN A 6 -4.52 -12.01 28.83
N ASP A 7 -4.53 -13.01 29.73
CA ASP A 7 -3.36 -13.88 29.96
C ASP A 7 -3.16 -14.85 28.81
N VAL A 8 -4.26 -15.31 28.19
CA VAL A 8 -4.19 -16.17 26.99
C VAL A 8 -3.71 -15.40 25.76
N GLU A 9 -4.14 -14.15 25.61
CA GLU A 9 -3.68 -13.29 24.52
C GLU A 9 -2.21 -12.89 24.69
N LYS A 10 -1.79 -12.62 25.93
CA LYS A 10 -0.38 -12.36 26.24
C LYS A 10 0.48 -13.59 25.98
N ALA A 11 0.07 -14.77 26.41
CA ALA A 11 0.79 -16.02 26.17
C ALA A 11 0.89 -16.35 24.67
N LYS A 12 -0.17 -16.07 23.88
CA LYS A 12 -0.14 -16.19 22.42
C LYS A 12 0.82 -15.20 21.78
N ARG A 13 0.88 -13.98 22.29
CA ARG A 13 1.80 -12.94 21.80
C ARG A 13 3.25 -13.32 22.15
N ASP A 14 3.51 -13.74 23.37
CA ASP A 14 4.84 -14.17 23.83
C ASP A 14 5.34 -15.42 23.08
N ALA A 15 4.44 -16.34 22.73
CA ALA A 15 4.77 -17.51 21.91
C ALA A 15 5.07 -17.16 20.43
N ARG A 16 4.56 -16.04 19.92
CA ARG A 16 4.85 -15.53 18.56
C ARG A 16 6.17 -14.77 18.46
N VAL A 17 6.69 -14.26 19.56
CA VAL A 17 7.92 -13.45 19.63
C VAL A 17 9.18 -14.20 19.14
N GLY A 18 9.10 -15.50 18.93
CA GLY A 18 10.23 -16.30 18.43
C GLY A 18 10.09 -16.79 16.97
N LEU A 19 8.95 -16.56 16.32
CA LEU A 19 8.75 -17.03 14.93
C LEU A 19 8.90 -15.86 13.97
N ALA A 20 9.86 -15.99 13.05
CA ALA A 20 9.97 -15.12 11.91
C ALA A 20 8.78 -15.33 10.97
N ILE A 21 8.13 -14.24 10.57
CA ILE A 21 6.99 -14.28 9.65
C ILE A 21 7.45 -13.75 8.28
N ALA A 22 7.09 -14.48 7.23
CA ALA A 22 7.11 -13.98 5.86
C ALA A 22 5.69 -13.53 5.50
N ASP A 23 5.52 -12.22 5.28
CA ASP A 23 4.25 -11.66 4.81
C ASP A 23 4.27 -11.59 3.28
N GLY A 24 3.41 -12.38 2.65
CA GLY A 24 3.36 -12.52 1.19
C GLY A 24 2.58 -11.43 0.47
N ASP A 25 1.96 -10.47 1.18
CA ASP A 25 1.01 -9.53 0.55
C ASP A 25 0.93 -8.18 1.28
N ILE A 26 2.03 -7.45 1.28
CA ILE A 26 2.10 -6.09 1.83
C ILE A 26 1.74 -5.07 0.76
N HIS A 27 0.80 -4.19 1.07
CA HIS A 27 0.32 -3.15 0.15
C HIS A 27 0.91 -1.78 0.46
N PRO A 28 2.07 -1.40 -0.13
CA PRO A 28 2.59 -0.06 0.01
C PRO A 28 1.71 0.93 -0.76
N GLY A 29 1.42 2.08 -0.15
CA GLY A 29 0.64 3.16 -0.72
C GLY A 29 1.49 4.36 -1.10
N LEU A 30 1.17 5.02 -2.20
CA LEU A 30 1.76 6.32 -2.55
C LEU A 30 1.25 7.38 -1.59
N LYS A 31 2.14 8.22 -1.06
CA LYS A 31 1.77 9.32 -0.18
C LYS A 31 0.87 10.33 -0.91
N ASP A 32 1.20 10.63 -2.15
CA ASP A 32 0.44 11.51 -3.04
C ASP A 32 0.64 11.13 -4.51
N SER A 33 -0.05 11.83 -5.42
CA SER A 33 0.01 11.59 -6.86
C SER A 33 1.37 11.90 -7.49
N LYS A 34 2.24 12.65 -6.81
CA LYS A 34 3.55 13.07 -7.31
C LYS A 34 4.69 12.18 -6.83
N ALA A 35 4.41 11.24 -5.93
CA ALA A 35 5.41 10.32 -5.38
C ALA A 35 6.17 9.53 -6.46
N LEU A 36 5.56 9.29 -7.62
CA LEU A 36 6.20 8.61 -8.76
C LEU A 36 6.95 9.56 -9.72
N HIS A 37 6.81 10.89 -9.58
CA HIS A 37 7.43 11.85 -10.51
C HIS A 37 8.95 11.67 -10.67
N PRO A 38 9.75 11.43 -9.59
CA PRO A 38 11.19 11.23 -9.71
C PRO A 38 11.58 10.07 -10.64
N TYR A 39 10.71 9.07 -10.76
CA TYR A 39 10.93 7.83 -11.51
C TYR A 39 10.31 7.85 -12.91
N LEU A 40 9.66 8.96 -13.30
CA LEU A 40 8.94 9.09 -14.56
C LEU A 40 9.60 10.12 -15.49
N ALA A 41 9.67 9.80 -16.78
CA ALA A 41 10.03 10.77 -17.80
C ALA A 41 9.03 11.95 -17.82
N LYS A 42 9.48 13.16 -18.17
CA LYS A 42 8.70 14.40 -18.13
C LYS A 42 7.35 14.30 -18.85
N ARG A 43 7.29 13.58 -19.99
CA ARG A 43 6.05 13.35 -20.74
C ARG A 43 4.98 12.67 -19.89
N TRP A 44 5.37 11.72 -19.04
CA TRP A 44 4.44 10.99 -18.18
C TRP A 44 4.08 11.76 -16.92
N GLN A 45 5.00 12.56 -16.37
CA GLN A 45 4.68 13.51 -15.30
C GLN A 45 3.58 14.46 -15.76
N ASN A 46 3.75 15.09 -16.95
CA ASN A 46 2.75 15.99 -17.53
C ASN A 46 1.41 15.28 -17.79
N HIS A 47 1.46 14.02 -18.23
CA HIS A 47 0.25 13.21 -18.41
C HIS A 47 -0.50 13.03 -17.09
N PHE A 48 0.19 12.66 -16.02
CA PHE A 48 -0.43 12.49 -14.71
C PHE A 48 -0.89 13.80 -14.08
N ASP A 49 -0.17 14.88 -14.28
CA ASP A 49 -0.59 16.20 -13.82
C ASP A 49 -1.89 16.67 -14.51
N THR A 50 -2.10 16.25 -15.76
CA THR A 50 -3.27 16.64 -16.56
C THR A 50 -4.47 15.72 -16.34
N TYR A 51 -4.25 14.40 -16.32
CA TYR A 51 -5.32 13.39 -16.34
C TYR A 51 -5.46 12.61 -15.04
N GLY A 52 -4.52 12.75 -14.12
CA GLY A 52 -4.45 11.99 -12.88
C GLY A 52 -3.74 10.65 -13.03
N LEU A 53 -3.41 10.05 -11.88
CA LEU A 53 -2.60 8.83 -11.78
C LEU A 53 -3.43 7.56 -12.05
N ILE A 54 -4.74 7.62 -11.86
CA ILE A 54 -5.62 6.46 -12.03
C ILE A 54 -6.25 6.52 -13.44
N PRO A 55 -5.88 5.58 -14.33
CA PRO A 55 -6.53 5.49 -15.63
C PRO A 55 -8.01 5.17 -15.43
N ARG A 56 -8.87 6.07 -15.84
CA ARG A 56 -10.31 5.81 -15.87
C ARG A 56 -10.69 5.21 -17.20
N HIS A 57 -11.22 4.00 -17.21
CA HIS A 57 -11.88 3.45 -18.37
C HIS A 57 -13.14 4.25 -18.69
N ALA A 58 -13.39 4.52 -19.97
CA ALA A 58 -14.60 5.21 -20.44
C ALA A 58 -15.90 4.52 -19.98
N TYR A 59 -15.83 3.23 -19.68
CA TYR A 59 -16.96 2.42 -19.21
C TYR A 59 -17.03 2.27 -17.69
N GLN A 60 -16.05 2.75 -16.94
CA GLN A 60 -16.09 2.81 -15.48
C GLN A 60 -16.66 4.15 -15.04
N ALA A 61 -17.95 4.34 -15.26
CA ALA A 61 -18.67 5.47 -14.74
C ALA A 61 -19.21 5.14 -13.35
N GLY A 62 -18.68 5.80 -12.32
CA GLY A 62 -19.18 5.71 -10.96
C GLY A 62 -18.14 5.34 -9.92
N PRO A 63 -18.48 5.51 -8.65
CA PRO A 63 -17.60 5.12 -7.54
C PRO A 63 -17.43 3.61 -7.50
N ALA A 64 -16.22 3.16 -7.15
CA ALA A 64 -15.96 1.75 -6.92
C ALA A 64 -16.88 1.19 -5.81
N TYR A 65 -17.39 -0.01 -6.00
CA TYR A 65 -18.15 -0.71 -4.98
C TYR A 65 -17.20 -1.56 -4.12
N PRO A 66 -17.44 -1.63 -2.79
CA PRO A 66 -18.45 -0.93 -2.02
C PRO A 66 -18.08 0.54 -1.71
N ASN A 67 -19.08 1.42 -1.74
CA ASN A 67 -18.94 2.85 -1.42
C ASN A 67 -18.67 3.15 0.07
N GLY A 68 -18.55 2.12 0.88
CA GLY A 68 -18.58 2.26 2.33
C GLY A 68 -17.31 2.72 2.99
N ASN A 69 -16.15 2.53 2.33
CA ASN A 69 -14.86 2.88 2.91
C ASN A 69 -13.88 3.31 1.82
N PRO A 70 -13.47 4.57 1.81
CA PRO A 70 -12.36 5.00 0.96
C PRO A 70 -11.15 4.08 1.19
N ASP A 71 -10.59 3.54 0.12
CA ASP A 71 -9.44 2.65 0.13
C ASP A 71 -9.64 1.30 0.89
N ALA A 72 -10.86 0.95 1.32
CA ALA A 72 -11.21 -0.26 2.05
C ALA A 72 -10.31 -0.56 3.28
N SER A 73 -9.86 0.50 3.96
CA SER A 73 -8.87 0.42 5.03
C SER A 73 -9.46 0.75 6.39
N ARG A 74 -8.87 0.18 7.45
CA ARG A 74 -9.22 0.50 8.83
C ARG A 74 -8.84 1.97 9.13
N ARG A 75 -9.58 2.61 10.04
CA ARG A 75 -9.30 4.01 10.43
C ARG A 75 -7.91 4.18 11.05
N ASP A 76 -7.45 3.21 11.80
CA ASP A 76 -6.15 3.21 12.46
C ASP A 76 -4.98 2.84 11.52
N ALA A 77 -5.25 2.53 10.26
CA ALA A 77 -4.23 2.31 9.25
C ALA A 77 -3.74 3.62 8.59
N TYR A 78 -4.40 4.74 8.86
CA TYR A 78 -3.99 6.05 8.31
C TYR A 78 -2.86 6.64 9.15
N PRO A 79 -1.72 7.01 8.54
CA PRO A 79 -0.61 7.60 9.28
C PRO A 79 -1.01 8.91 9.97
N PRO A 80 -0.57 9.15 11.24
CA PRO A 80 -0.88 10.38 11.96
C PRO A 80 -0.40 11.65 11.26
N GLU A 81 0.70 11.54 10.52
CA GLU A 81 1.28 12.62 9.72
C GLU A 81 0.55 12.88 8.40
N GLY A 82 -0.51 12.14 8.13
CA GLY A 82 -1.32 12.21 6.91
C GLY A 82 -0.83 11.27 5.81
N GLY A 83 -1.64 11.13 4.79
CA GLY A 83 -1.42 10.19 3.69
C GLY A 83 -2.41 9.02 3.72
N LYS A 84 -2.24 8.10 2.79
CA LYS A 84 -3.06 6.89 2.68
C LYS A 84 -2.49 5.75 3.53
N PRO A 85 -3.29 4.74 3.85
CA PRO A 85 -2.78 3.49 4.42
C PRO A 85 -1.63 2.91 3.57
N GLY A 86 -0.58 2.46 4.26
CA GLY A 86 0.61 1.92 3.59
C GLY A 86 1.59 2.98 3.03
N SER A 87 1.32 4.28 3.20
CA SER A 87 2.17 5.36 2.65
C SER A 87 3.30 5.82 3.59
N SER A 88 3.37 5.27 4.79
CA SER A 88 4.40 5.57 5.80
C SER A 88 5.07 4.28 6.25
N LEU A 89 6.31 4.07 5.85
CA LEU A 89 7.08 2.90 6.29
C LEU A 89 7.31 2.89 7.82
N PRO A 90 7.67 4.01 8.48
CA PRO A 90 7.80 4.02 9.93
C PRO A 90 6.52 3.59 10.64
N PHE A 91 5.36 4.09 10.19
CA PHE A 91 4.07 3.75 10.77
C PHE A 91 3.68 2.28 10.49
N MET A 92 3.97 1.78 9.30
CA MET A 92 3.77 0.36 8.96
C MET A 92 4.63 -0.56 9.84
N ARG A 93 5.88 -0.17 10.11
CA ARG A 93 6.77 -0.90 11.03
C ARG A 93 6.17 -0.94 12.42
N GLU A 94 5.77 0.20 12.95
CA GLU A 94 5.20 0.31 14.30
C GLU A 94 3.90 -0.50 14.46
N GLN A 95 3.01 -0.44 13.47
CA GLN A 95 1.69 -1.09 13.57
C GLN A 95 1.67 -2.56 13.17
N HIS A 96 2.50 -2.95 12.21
CA HIS A 96 2.37 -4.25 11.56
C HIS A 96 3.65 -5.08 11.58
N LEU A 97 4.76 -4.55 11.06
CA LEU A 97 5.95 -5.38 10.81
C LEU A 97 6.63 -5.79 12.12
N ASP A 98 6.98 -4.82 12.96
CA ASP A 98 7.72 -5.08 14.19
C ASP A 98 6.88 -5.84 15.24
N PRO A 99 5.60 -5.50 15.51
CA PRO A 99 4.77 -6.25 16.44
C PRO A 99 4.48 -7.69 16.04
N ASN A 100 4.53 -7.99 14.75
CA ASN A 100 4.29 -9.34 14.24
C ASN A 100 5.57 -10.08 13.87
N ASN A 101 6.76 -9.52 14.14
CA ASN A 101 8.05 -10.10 13.79
C ASN A 101 8.14 -10.49 12.30
N VAL A 102 7.73 -9.56 11.41
CA VAL A 102 7.81 -9.76 9.96
C VAL A 102 9.25 -9.52 9.52
N GLU A 103 9.96 -10.59 9.14
CA GLU A 103 11.34 -10.51 8.64
C GLU A 103 11.42 -10.34 7.13
N LEU A 104 10.44 -10.88 6.42
CA LEU A 104 10.37 -10.82 4.96
C LEU A 104 8.98 -10.34 4.54
N GLY A 105 8.94 -9.35 3.65
CA GLY A 105 7.68 -8.86 3.08
C GLY A 105 7.73 -8.82 1.56
N ILE A 106 6.69 -9.32 0.91
CA ILE A 106 6.50 -9.14 -0.54
C ILE A 106 5.61 -7.92 -0.75
N LEU A 107 6.17 -6.89 -1.40
CA LEU A 107 5.44 -5.66 -1.69
C LEU A 107 4.58 -5.82 -2.94
N ASN A 108 3.27 -5.61 -2.76
CA ASN A 108 2.28 -5.72 -3.82
C ASN A 108 1.41 -4.45 -3.86
N PRO A 109 1.81 -3.39 -4.57
CA PRO A 109 1.06 -2.14 -4.62
C PRO A 109 -0.28 -2.34 -5.34
N ILE A 110 -1.38 -1.97 -4.68
CA ILE A 110 -2.72 -2.08 -5.25
C ILE A 110 -2.96 -0.98 -6.29
N ALA A 111 -2.40 0.20 -6.09
CA ALA A 111 -2.60 1.35 -6.97
C ALA A 111 -1.33 2.21 -7.04
N PRO A 112 -1.02 2.75 -8.21
CA PRO A 112 -1.71 2.59 -9.50
C PRO A 112 -1.47 1.21 -10.11
N THR A 113 -2.44 0.70 -10.87
CA THR A 113 -2.36 -0.62 -11.50
C THR A 113 -1.94 -0.48 -12.97
N PRO A 114 -0.70 -0.80 -13.34
CA PRO A 114 -0.22 -0.65 -14.72
C PRO A 114 -1.04 -1.44 -15.74
N GLY A 115 -1.53 -2.62 -15.37
CA GLY A 115 -2.35 -3.47 -16.22
C GLY A 115 -3.67 -2.83 -16.69
N ASN A 116 -4.13 -1.78 -16.03
CA ASN A 116 -5.32 -1.03 -16.43
C ASN A 116 -5.01 0.11 -17.42
N ALA A 117 -3.74 0.39 -17.71
CA ALA A 117 -3.37 1.41 -18.66
C ALA A 117 -3.61 0.92 -20.10
N GLN A 118 -4.45 1.63 -20.85
CA GLN A 118 -4.73 1.29 -22.28
C GLN A 118 -3.52 1.53 -23.19
N ASN A 119 -2.63 2.43 -22.79
CA ASN A 119 -1.40 2.72 -23.52
C ASN A 119 -0.28 1.81 -22.97
N PRO A 120 0.28 0.90 -23.80
CA PRO A 120 1.34 0.00 -23.37
C PRO A 120 2.61 0.71 -22.89
N ASP A 121 2.98 1.83 -23.53
CA ASP A 121 4.16 2.59 -23.13
C ASP A 121 3.98 3.22 -21.75
N LEU A 122 2.75 3.66 -21.43
CA LEU A 122 2.40 4.14 -20.10
C LEU A 122 2.45 3.01 -19.08
N ALA A 123 1.93 1.83 -19.43
CA ALA A 123 1.96 0.65 -18.55
C ALA A 123 3.40 0.28 -18.19
N VAL A 124 4.29 0.24 -19.17
CA VAL A 124 5.72 -0.06 -18.96
C VAL A 124 6.38 1.01 -18.11
N ALA A 125 6.17 2.30 -18.41
CA ALA A 125 6.74 3.40 -17.63
C ALA A 125 6.25 3.40 -16.19
N LEU A 126 4.97 3.10 -15.98
CA LEU A 126 4.36 3.05 -14.65
C LEU A 126 4.87 1.86 -13.84
N SER A 127 4.95 0.67 -14.44
CA SER A 127 5.50 -0.52 -13.77
C SER A 127 6.95 -0.29 -13.32
N ARG A 128 7.76 0.30 -14.19
CA ARG A 128 9.14 0.65 -13.86
C ARG A 128 9.21 1.66 -12.71
N ALA A 129 8.44 2.73 -12.79
CA ALA A 129 8.42 3.78 -11.77
C ALA A 129 7.98 3.25 -10.40
N ILE A 130 6.98 2.36 -10.36
CA ILE A 130 6.53 1.71 -9.13
C ILE A 130 7.64 0.85 -8.53
N ASN A 131 8.30 0.02 -9.33
CA ASN A 131 9.38 -0.82 -8.85
C ASN A 131 10.57 0.01 -8.32
N GLU A 132 10.96 1.07 -9.03
CA GLU A 132 12.03 1.98 -8.60
C GLU A 132 11.65 2.72 -7.30
N TRP A 133 10.40 3.15 -7.17
CA TRP A 133 9.89 3.78 -5.95
C TRP A 133 9.88 2.84 -4.74
N GLN A 134 9.55 1.57 -4.92
CA GLN A 134 9.56 0.60 -3.81
C GLN A 134 10.96 0.28 -3.27
N VAL A 135 11.99 0.52 -4.07
CA VAL A 135 13.40 0.24 -3.70
C VAL A 135 14.08 1.46 -3.08
N ALA A 136 13.54 2.67 -3.30
CA ALA A 136 14.11 3.93 -2.83
C ALA A 136 13.74 4.26 -1.38
#